data_5cb42aab4db981f6138bcbc53b4fa053
#
_entry.id   5cb42aab4db981f6138bcbc53b4fa053
#
_cell.length_a   1.000
_cell.length_b   1.000
_cell.length_c   1.000
_cell.angle_alpha   90.00
_cell.angle_beta   90.00
_cell.angle_gamma   90.00
#
_symmetry.space_group_name_H-M   'P 1'
#
loop_
_entity.id
_entity.type
_entity.pdbx_description
1 polymer ?
#
loop_
_entity_poly.entity_id
_entity_poly.type
_entity_poly.pdbx_seq_one_letter_code
_entity_poly.pdbx_strand_id
1 'polypeptide(L)'
;MSIVIIGSGNWGTTLAGLVSPKHKVRLWCQSAELVAPARQALKSVAGADRASTVVEVAFTSPLAADDIVMVVVPSSQVGSVAQKIRDHCRPPYPVIVTASKGLERATFRTMSQVIAATLPEAKVAVLSGPTIAREIAAGRPAKLVLGCDDVHLLLHLARMLRSDRLHLDMTRDTVDVELCAAMKGVFAIGSGVIAGRKLGCNYLGLLLTYGLKEIRDIARFLGISSAHVFGVAGLGDLVTTCFSPDSRNYRLGELLATGVPLQDALARVQMVVEGAMTASAVSEMATLRLQVPLFAAIAGIVEGPSEQALTHFERVLMDYPGGG
;
A
#
# COMPACT_ATOMS: atom_id res chain seq x y z
N MET A 1 15.59 13.65 -17.98
CA MET A 1 15.03 13.18 -16.70
C MET A 1 13.56 13.54 -16.62
N SER A 2 12.67 12.59 -16.46
CA SER A 2 11.25 12.73 -16.14
C SER A 2 10.84 11.78 -15.02
N ILE A 3 9.68 12.01 -14.42
CA ILE A 3 9.08 11.06 -13.49
C ILE A 3 8.07 10.24 -14.27
N VAL A 4 8.29 8.92 -14.33
CA VAL A 4 7.40 7.98 -15.00
C VAL A 4 6.60 7.25 -13.92
N ILE A 5 5.28 7.37 -13.93
CA ILE A 5 4.41 6.71 -12.95
C ILE A 5 3.69 5.56 -13.65
N ILE A 6 4.01 4.33 -13.26
CA ILE A 6 3.37 3.12 -13.78
C ILE A 6 2.19 2.76 -12.89
N GLY A 7 0.98 2.93 -13.41
CA GLY A 7 -0.28 2.71 -12.72
C GLY A 7 -1.12 3.97 -12.62
N SER A 8 -2.22 3.99 -13.35
CA SER A 8 -3.16 5.12 -13.48
C SER A 8 -4.40 5.00 -12.59
N GLY A 9 -4.30 4.24 -11.49
CA GLY A 9 -5.33 4.21 -10.46
C GLY A 9 -5.40 5.51 -9.65
N ASN A 10 -6.32 5.58 -8.68
CA ASN A 10 -6.53 6.79 -7.87
C ASN A 10 -5.23 7.35 -7.26
N TRP A 11 -4.38 6.48 -6.70
CA TRP A 11 -3.12 6.92 -6.09
C TRP A 11 -2.10 7.37 -7.13
N GLY A 12 -1.89 6.61 -8.21
CA GLY A 12 -0.94 6.98 -9.26
C GLY A 12 -1.31 8.28 -9.95
N THR A 13 -2.59 8.51 -10.24
CA THR A 13 -3.08 9.77 -10.83
C THR A 13 -2.92 10.96 -9.84
N THR A 14 -3.22 10.73 -8.55
CA THR A 14 -3.01 11.75 -7.52
C THR A 14 -1.52 12.10 -7.37
N LEU A 15 -0.66 11.09 -7.35
CA LEU A 15 0.79 11.28 -7.27
C LEU A 15 1.34 12.03 -8.49
N ALA A 16 0.86 11.70 -9.70
CA ALA A 16 1.18 12.46 -10.91
C ALA A 16 0.84 13.94 -10.76
N GLY A 17 -0.34 14.25 -10.25
CA GLY A 17 -0.74 15.63 -9.99
C GLY A 17 0.08 16.35 -8.92
N LEU A 18 0.56 15.62 -7.89
CA LEU A 18 1.40 16.19 -6.84
C LEU A 18 2.80 16.57 -7.33
N VAL A 19 3.39 15.79 -8.24
CA VAL A 19 4.77 16.01 -8.69
C VAL A 19 4.87 16.83 -9.98
N SER A 20 3.79 16.91 -10.76
CA SER A 20 3.75 17.64 -12.06
C SER A 20 4.06 19.15 -11.98
N PRO A 21 3.76 19.88 -10.89
CA PRO A 21 4.13 21.30 -10.82
C PRO A 21 5.63 21.58 -10.85
N LYS A 22 6.45 20.56 -10.55
CA LYS A 22 7.92 20.69 -10.51
C LYS A 22 8.64 19.85 -11.57
N HIS A 23 7.97 18.85 -12.14
CA HIS A 23 8.60 17.85 -12.99
C HIS A 23 7.77 17.52 -14.22
N LYS A 24 8.45 17.16 -15.31
CA LYS A 24 7.81 16.47 -16.43
C LYS A 24 7.38 15.08 -15.97
N VAL A 25 6.11 14.75 -16.18
CA VAL A 25 5.51 13.48 -15.73
C VAL A 25 4.99 12.70 -16.91
N ARG A 26 5.24 11.38 -16.91
CA ARG A 26 4.58 10.42 -17.81
C ARG A 26 3.75 9.48 -16.95
N LEU A 27 2.44 9.55 -17.08
CA LEU A 27 1.51 8.64 -16.38
C LEU A 27 1.18 7.48 -17.31
N TRP A 28 1.63 6.30 -16.97
CA TRP A 28 1.50 5.09 -17.76
C TRP A 28 0.30 4.26 -17.35
N CYS A 29 -0.62 4.08 -18.30
CA CYS A 29 -1.83 3.28 -18.17
C CYS A 29 -1.58 1.84 -18.65
N GLN A 30 -2.25 0.87 -18.06
CA GLN A 30 -2.14 -0.54 -18.43
C GLN A 30 -2.62 -0.79 -19.87
N SER A 31 -3.66 -0.06 -20.31
CA SER A 31 -4.26 -0.20 -21.64
C SER A 31 -4.75 1.15 -22.19
N ALA A 32 -5.08 1.19 -23.48
CA ALA A 32 -5.52 2.40 -24.16
C ALA A 32 -6.85 2.95 -23.61
N GLU A 33 -7.76 2.07 -23.18
CA GLU A 33 -9.06 2.42 -22.62
C GLU A 33 -8.93 3.22 -21.32
N LEU A 34 -7.84 3.03 -20.57
CA LEU A 34 -7.58 3.73 -19.33
C LEU A 34 -6.97 5.12 -19.50
N VAL A 35 -6.50 5.48 -20.71
CA VAL A 35 -5.85 6.78 -20.95
C VAL A 35 -6.83 7.95 -20.80
N ALA A 36 -8.02 7.86 -21.39
CA ALA A 36 -9.01 8.93 -21.28
C ALA A 36 -9.56 9.10 -19.85
N PRO A 37 -9.93 8.03 -19.13
CA PRO A 37 -10.28 8.11 -17.70
C PRO A 37 -9.15 8.72 -16.84
N ALA A 38 -7.91 8.32 -17.04
CA ALA A 38 -6.77 8.83 -16.28
C ALA A 38 -6.54 10.34 -16.54
N ARG A 39 -6.66 10.79 -17.79
CA ARG A 39 -6.62 12.23 -18.12
C ARG A 39 -7.74 13.01 -17.45
N GLN A 40 -8.93 12.44 -17.39
CA GLN A 40 -10.07 13.07 -16.72
C GLN A 40 -9.84 13.14 -15.20
N ALA A 41 -9.38 12.04 -14.59
CA ALA A 41 -9.06 12.01 -13.17
C ALA A 41 -7.96 13.01 -12.78
N LEU A 42 -6.92 13.17 -13.61
CA LEU A 42 -5.86 14.15 -13.39
C LEU A 42 -6.39 15.60 -13.36
N LYS A 43 -7.45 15.89 -14.14
CA LYS A 43 -8.10 17.23 -14.12
C LYS A 43 -8.69 17.58 -12.75
N SER A 44 -9.05 16.58 -11.97
CA SER A 44 -9.64 16.75 -10.63
C SER A 44 -8.60 16.86 -9.53
N VAL A 45 -7.29 16.65 -9.83
CA VAL A 45 -6.23 16.83 -8.84
C VAL A 45 -5.89 18.31 -8.72
N ALA A 46 -6.09 18.87 -7.53
CA ALA A 46 -5.80 20.27 -7.26
C ALA A 46 -4.31 20.57 -7.50
N GLY A 47 -4.02 21.71 -8.12
CA GLY A 47 -2.66 22.18 -8.41
C GLY A 47 -1.85 21.32 -9.38
N ALA A 48 -2.46 20.33 -10.06
CA ALA A 48 -1.76 19.55 -11.07
C ALA A 48 -1.41 20.40 -12.30
N ASP A 49 -0.14 20.35 -12.72
CA ASP A 49 0.28 20.92 -13.99
C ASP A 49 0.05 19.90 -15.12
N ARG A 50 -1.01 20.11 -15.89
CA ARG A 50 -1.42 19.24 -16.98
C ARG A 50 -0.54 19.37 -18.19
N ALA A 51 0.09 20.52 -18.41
CA ALA A 51 1.01 20.75 -19.51
C ALA A 51 2.31 19.94 -19.33
N SER A 52 2.70 19.71 -18.09
CA SER A 52 3.87 18.89 -17.74
C SER A 52 3.56 17.39 -17.62
N THR A 53 2.29 16.96 -17.84
CA THR A 53 1.90 15.54 -17.68
C THR A 53 1.41 14.94 -18.99
N VAL A 54 2.13 13.93 -19.49
CA VAL A 54 1.71 13.07 -20.60
C VAL A 54 1.05 11.81 -20.04
N VAL A 55 -0.16 11.49 -20.49
CA VAL A 55 -0.87 10.24 -20.14
C VAL A 55 -0.87 9.33 -21.34
N GLU A 56 -0.25 8.18 -21.25
CA GLU A 56 -0.01 7.24 -22.34
C GLU A 56 -0.10 5.78 -21.90
N VAL A 57 -0.10 4.86 -22.86
CA VAL A 57 -0.03 3.42 -22.59
C VAL A 57 1.38 3.08 -22.12
N ALA A 58 1.47 2.22 -21.10
CA ALA A 58 2.74 1.81 -20.54
C ALA A 58 3.65 1.13 -21.56
N PHE A 59 4.95 1.42 -21.49
CA PHE A 59 5.99 0.85 -22.34
C PHE A 59 5.87 1.17 -23.83
N THR A 60 5.11 2.19 -24.23
CA THR A 60 5.08 2.69 -25.62
C THR A 60 6.16 3.73 -25.88
N SER A 61 6.66 4.38 -24.86
CA SER A 61 7.76 5.36 -24.90
C SER A 61 8.99 4.82 -24.16
N PRO A 62 10.24 5.19 -24.57
CA PRO A 62 11.46 4.70 -23.94
C PRO A 62 11.60 5.18 -22.50
N LEU A 63 12.27 4.39 -21.66
CA LEU A 63 12.79 4.77 -20.34
C LEU A 63 14.25 5.16 -20.47
N ALA A 64 14.60 6.33 -19.96
CA ALA A 64 15.99 6.78 -19.87
C ALA A 64 16.59 6.41 -18.50
N ALA A 65 17.90 6.17 -18.46
CA ALA A 65 18.59 5.80 -17.22
C ALA A 65 18.50 6.90 -16.12
N ASP A 66 18.32 8.16 -16.51
CA ASP A 66 18.15 9.29 -15.61
C ASP A 66 16.69 9.57 -15.22
N ASP A 67 15.73 8.77 -15.71
CA ASP A 67 14.33 8.86 -15.26
C ASP A 67 14.17 8.29 -13.84
N ILE A 68 13.11 8.74 -13.16
CA ILE A 68 12.62 8.11 -11.93
C ILE A 68 11.32 7.38 -12.26
N VAL A 69 11.31 6.06 -12.05
CA VAL A 69 10.13 5.23 -12.30
C VAL A 69 9.42 4.96 -10.99
N MET A 70 8.20 5.46 -10.85
CA MET A 70 7.35 5.19 -9.68
C MET A 70 6.39 4.04 -9.99
N VAL A 71 6.51 2.92 -9.29
CA VAL A 71 5.63 1.75 -9.44
C VAL A 71 4.46 1.88 -8.48
N VAL A 72 3.26 2.07 -9.01
CA VAL A 72 2.02 2.37 -8.26
C VAL A 72 0.89 1.44 -8.75
N VAL A 73 1.17 0.16 -8.74
CA VAL A 73 0.25 -0.91 -9.20
C VAL A 73 -0.13 -1.82 -8.03
N PRO A 74 -1.17 -2.66 -8.15
CA PRO A 74 -1.42 -3.73 -7.19
C PRO A 74 -0.19 -4.61 -6.94
N SER A 75 -0.01 -5.10 -5.70
CA SER A 75 1.15 -5.91 -5.30
C SER A 75 1.37 -7.11 -6.22
N SER A 76 0.29 -7.78 -6.62
CA SER A 76 0.31 -8.91 -7.56
C SER A 76 0.85 -8.60 -8.95
N GLN A 77 0.96 -7.32 -9.32
CA GLN A 77 1.46 -6.89 -10.63
C GLN A 77 2.91 -6.39 -10.58
N VAL A 78 3.48 -6.17 -9.40
CA VAL A 78 4.82 -5.57 -9.25
C VAL A 78 5.90 -6.41 -9.93
N GLY A 79 5.89 -7.73 -9.75
CA GLY A 79 6.85 -8.62 -10.40
C GLY A 79 6.78 -8.56 -11.93
N SER A 80 5.56 -8.56 -12.50
CA SER A 80 5.39 -8.44 -13.96
C SER A 80 5.80 -7.07 -14.50
N VAL A 81 5.59 -6.00 -13.74
CA VAL A 81 6.05 -4.65 -14.09
C VAL A 81 7.57 -4.57 -14.05
N ALA A 82 8.21 -5.13 -13.02
CA ALA A 82 9.68 -5.20 -12.93
C ALA A 82 10.27 -5.97 -14.12
N GLN A 83 9.66 -7.10 -14.49
CA GLN A 83 10.04 -7.86 -15.67
C GLN A 83 9.94 -7.03 -16.96
N LYS A 84 8.83 -6.32 -17.16
CA LYS A 84 8.64 -5.43 -18.31
C LYS A 84 9.65 -4.30 -18.35
N ILE A 85 10.04 -3.72 -17.22
CA ILE A 85 11.12 -2.72 -17.15
C ILE A 85 12.43 -3.34 -17.62
N ARG A 86 12.76 -4.55 -17.17
CA ARG A 86 13.97 -5.28 -17.60
C ARG A 86 14.00 -5.55 -19.10
N ASP A 87 12.86 -5.89 -19.67
CA ASP A 87 12.75 -6.18 -21.10
C ASP A 87 12.78 -4.90 -21.96
N HIS A 88 12.33 -3.77 -21.38
CA HIS A 88 12.20 -2.49 -22.07
C HIS A 88 13.47 -1.63 -22.10
N CYS A 89 14.34 -1.78 -21.11
CA CYS A 89 15.62 -1.05 -21.05
C CYS A 89 16.76 -1.93 -20.57
N ARG A 90 17.99 -1.46 -20.79
CA ARG A 90 19.23 -2.13 -20.34
C ARG A 90 19.86 -1.33 -19.19
N PRO A 91 20.74 -1.96 -18.38
CA PRO A 91 21.51 -1.22 -17.40
C PRO A 91 22.35 -0.09 -18.05
N PRO A 92 22.55 1.04 -17.36
CA PRO A 92 22.02 1.33 -16.02
C PRO A 92 20.52 1.58 -16.03
N TYR A 93 19.80 0.90 -15.12
CA TYR A 93 18.35 1.08 -14.99
C TYR A 93 18.03 2.43 -14.36
N PRO A 94 16.83 3.00 -14.66
CA PRO A 94 16.30 4.15 -13.91
C PRO A 94 16.15 3.81 -12.43
N VAL A 95 16.13 4.83 -11.59
CA VAL A 95 15.78 4.69 -10.18
C VAL A 95 14.31 4.26 -10.06
N ILE A 96 14.06 3.21 -9.29
CA ILE A 96 12.70 2.72 -9.05
C ILE A 96 12.22 3.17 -7.66
N VAL A 97 11.05 3.79 -7.59
CA VAL A 97 10.36 4.11 -6.34
C VAL A 97 9.07 3.31 -6.29
N THR A 98 8.97 2.34 -5.39
CA THR A 98 7.68 1.63 -5.23
C THR A 98 6.80 2.36 -4.23
N ALA A 99 5.52 2.56 -4.60
CA ALA A 99 4.45 3.00 -3.71
C ALA A 99 3.32 1.94 -3.65
N SER A 100 3.59 0.75 -4.17
CA SER A 100 2.72 -0.43 -4.05
C SER A 100 2.80 -1.01 -2.64
N LYS A 101 1.67 -1.44 -2.10
CA LYS A 101 1.56 -1.95 -0.72
C LYS A 101 1.10 -3.40 -0.77
N GLY A 102 1.79 -4.29 -0.10
CA GLY A 102 1.48 -5.72 -0.05
C GLY A 102 2.72 -6.59 0.06
N LEU A 103 2.51 -7.90 0.13
CA LEU A 103 3.56 -8.92 0.13
C LEU A 103 3.35 -9.87 -1.06
N GLU A 104 4.44 -10.40 -1.57
CA GLU A 104 4.40 -11.52 -2.53
C GLU A 104 3.99 -12.79 -1.78
N ARG A 105 2.88 -13.39 -2.19
CA ARG A 105 2.27 -14.51 -1.47
C ARG A 105 3.20 -15.72 -1.28
N ALA A 106 3.95 -16.09 -2.29
CA ALA A 106 4.77 -17.29 -2.26
C ALA A 106 6.05 -17.16 -1.41
N THR A 107 6.60 -15.95 -1.28
CA THR A 107 7.93 -15.71 -0.69
C THR A 107 7.89 -14.74 0.49
N PHE A 108 6.76 -14.12 0.76
CA PHE A 108 6.58 -13.02 1.74
C PHE A 108 7.48 -11.80 1.50
N ARG A 109 8.08 -11.69 0.31
CA ARG A 109 8.90 -10.54 -0.05
C ARG A 109 8.06 -9.29 -0.13
N THR A 110 8.63 -8.19 0.34
CA THR A 110 8.09 -6.85 0.11
C THR A 110 8.26 -6.45 -1.36
N MET A 111 7.57 -5.41 -1.79
CA MET A 111 7.57 -5.00 -3.20
C MET A 111 8.94 -4.51 -3.67
N SER A 112 9.72 -3.84 -2.80
CA SER A 112 11.10 -3.47 -3.10
C SER A 112 11.99 -4.69 -3.29
N GLN A 113 11.83 -5.73 -2.46
CA GLN A 113 12.55 -6.99 -2.59
C GLN A 113 12.19 -7.76 -3.87
N VAL A 114 10.91 -7.73 -4.28
CA VAL A 114 10.46 -8.32 -5.56
C VAL A 114 11.11 -7.60 -6.74
N ILE A 115 11.13 -6.27 -6.71
CA ILE A 115 11.78 -5.45 -7.74
C ILE A 115 13.28 -5.74 -7.79
N ALA A 116 13.97 -5.73 -6.64
CA ALA A 116 15.40 -5.98 -6.56
C ALA A 116 15.80 -7.40 -7.03
N ALA A 117 14.96 -8.40 -6.76
CA ALA A 117 15.19 -9.76 -7.26
C ALA A 117 15.10 -9.86 -8.81
N THR A 118 14.26 -9.02 -9.43
CA THR A 118 14.07 -8.98 -10.89
C THR A 118 15.08 -8.06 -11.58
N LEU A 119 15.47 -6.97 -10.92
CA LEU A 119 16.34 -5.90 -11.39
C LEU A 119 17.48 -5.68 -10.38
N PRO A 120 18.44 -6.61 -10.24
CA PRO A 120 19.45 -6.55 -9.17
C PRO A 120 20.38 -5.34 -9.24
N GLU A 121 20.54 -4.73 -10.42
CA GLU A 121 21.35 -3.52 -10.62
C GLU A 121 20.56 -2.21 -10.44
N ALA A 122 19.22 -2.28 -10.24
CA ALA A 122 18.39 -1.10 -10.05
C ALA A 122 18.50 -0.59 -8.61
N LYS A 123 18.56 0.73 -8.45
CA LYS A 123 18.40 1.36 -7.14
C LYS A 123 16.91 1.46 -6.83
N VAL A 124 16.49 0.90 -5.69
CA VAL A 124 15.08 0.84 -5.28
C VAL A 124 14.86 1.69 -4.04
N ALA A 125 13.82 2.51 -4.07
CA ALA A 125 13.30 3.27 -2.93
C ALA A 125 11.83 2.96 -2.69
N VAL A 126 11.33 3.28 -1.51
CA VAL A 126 9.96 3.00 -1.06
C VAL A 126 9.28 4.30 -0.67
N LEU A 127 8.01 4.49 -1.06
CA LEU A 127 7.17 5.61 -0.64
C LEU A 127 5.88 5.09 -0.01
N SER A 128 5.68 5.31 1.28
CA SER A 128 4.50 4.80 2.01
C SER A 128 4.04 5.75 3.11
N GLY A 129 2.85 5.52 3.65
CA GLY A 129 2.22 6.30 4.71
C GLY A 129 0.75 6.63 4.42
N PRO A 130 0.12 7.52 5.22
CA PRO A 130 -1.27 7.93 5.07
C PRO A 130 -1.55 8.55 3.70
N THR A 131 -2.38 7.90 2.89
CA THR A 131 -2.63 8.29 1.49
C THR A 131 -4.09 8.09 1.08
N ILE A 132 -4.99 8.82 1.65
CA ILE A 132 -6.36 8.91 1.12
C ILE A 132 -6.33 9.77 -0.14
N ALA A 133 -6.28 9.10 -1.29
CA ALA A 133 -6.04 9.74 -2.59
C ALA A 133 -7.04 10.88 -2.87
N ARG A 134 -8.33 10.71 -2.50
CA ARG A 134 -9.37 11.72 -2.67
C ARG A 134 -9.07 13.01 -1.89
N GLU A 135 -8.57 12.89 -0.66
CA GLU A 135 -8.25 14.06 0.17
C GLU A 135 -7.08 14.84 -0.40
N ILE A 136 -6.03 14.10 -0.81
CA ILE A 136 -4.85 14.70 -1.43
C ILE A 136 -5.20 15.33 -2.77
N ALA A 137 -6.02 14.66 -3.58
CA ALA A 137 -6.50 15.22 -4.85
C ALA A 137 -7.31 16.51 -4.63
N ALA A 138 -8.07 16.61 -3.53
CA ALA A 138 -8.80 17.82 -3.13
C ALA A 138 -7.90 18.95 -2.58
N GLY A 139 -6.59 18.77 -2.54
CA GLY A 139 -5.63 19.80 -2.13
C GLY A 139 -5.12 19.69 -0.70
N ARG A 140 -5.56 18.71 0.07
CA ARG A 140 -5.05 18.51 1.45
C ARG A 140 -3.60 18.01 1.41
N PRO A 141 -2.73 18.48 2.33
CA PRO A 141 -1.36 18.00 2.39
C PRO A 141 -1.29 16.56 2.89
N ALA A 142 -0.25 15.85 2.49
CA ALA A 142 0.08 14.52 2.97
C ALA A 142 1.49 14.47 3.54
N LYS A 143 1.71 13.59 4.52
CA LYS A 143 3.03 13.26 5.04
C LYS A 143 3.28 11.77 4.84
N LEU A 144 4.37 11.43 4.14
CA LEU A 144 4.76 10.06 3.83
C LEU A 144 6.16 9.77 4.37
N VAL A 145 6.54 8.50 4.33
CA VAL A 145 7.89 8.03 4.59
C VAL A 145 8.51 7.62 3.27
N LEU A 146 9.68 8.19 2.98
CA LEU A 146 10.55 7.79 1.88
C LEU A 146 11.68 6.94 2.45
N GLY A 147 11.79 5.70 1.99
CA GLY A 147 12.81 4.75 2.41
C GLY A 147 13.79 4.45 1.28
N CYS A 148 15.11 4.44 1.58
CA CYS A 148 16.15 4.02 0.65
C CYS A 148 17.46 3.74 1.39
N ASP A 149 18.13 2.63 1.09
CA ASP A 149 19.41 2.26 1.71
C ASP A 149 20.55 3.20 1.31
N ASP A 150 20.52 3.73 0.07
CA ASP A 150 21.48 4.72 -0.42
C ASP A 150 21.09 6.12 0.07
N VAL A 151 21.86 6.65 1.02
CA VAL A 151 21.59 7.96 1.65
C VAL A 151 21.65 9.12 0.63
N HIS A 152 22.55 9.06 -0.35
CA HIS A 152 22.65 10.11 -1.36
C HIS A 152 21.42 10.13 -2.26
N LEU A 153 20.97 8.96 -2.67
CA LEU A 153 19.72 8.79 -3.43
C LEU A 153 18.51 9.22 -2.61
N LEU A 154 18.44 8.82 -1.33
CA LEU A 154 17.37 9.20 -0.41
C LEU A 154 17.22 10.72 -0.33
N LEU A 155 18.32 11.45 -0.11
CA LEU A 155 18.33 12.90 -0.06
C LEU A 155 17.95 13.54 -1.41
N HIS A 156 18.42 12.97 -2.51
CA HIS A 156 18.07 13.42 -3.86
C HIS A 156 16.56 13.29 -4.13
N LEU A 157 16.00 12.10 -3.90
CA LEU A 157 14.57 11.85 -4.07
C LEU A 157 13.71 12.72 -3.15
N ALA A 158 14.14 12.91 -1.90
CA ALA A 158 13.43 13.77 -0.95
C ALA A 158 13.34 15.22 -1.43
N ARG A 159 14.43 15.78 -1.99
CA ARG A 159 14.43 17.14 -2.56
C ARG A 159 13.50 17.25 -3.77
N MET A 160 13.49 16.23 -4.61
CA MET A 160 12.64 16.20 -5.81
C MET A 160 11.16 16.08 -5.48
N LEU A 161 10.78 15.17 -4.60
CA LEU A 161 9.39 14.85 -4.34
C LEU A 161 8.72 15.79 -3.34
N ARG A 162 9.49 16.40 -2.42
CA ARG A 162 8.96 17.28 -1.38
C ARG A 162 8.34 18.55 -1.98
N SER A 163 7.16 18.92 -1.47
CA SER A 163 6.44 20.15 -1.83
C SER A 163 5.62 20.63 -0.63
N ASP A 164 4.96 21.79 -0.75
CA ASP A 164 4.04 22.29 0.28
C ASP A 164 2.87 21.34 0.56
N ARG A 165 2.59 20.42 -0.38
CA ARG A 165 1.51 19.42 -0.29
C ARG A 165 2.00 18.01 -0.04
N LEU A 166 3.30 17.75 -0.18
CA LEU A 166 3.90 16.43 0.07
C LEU A 166 5.10 16.58 0.98
N HIS A 167 4.92 16.25 2.25
CA HIS A 167 5.96 16.21 3.27
C HIS A 167 6.53 14.80 3.37
N LEU A 168 7.83 14.68 3.63
CA LEU A 168 8.52 13.39 3.67
C LEU A 168 9.36 13.27 4.95
N ASP A 169 9.13 12.20 5.71
CA ASP A 169 10.12 11.64 6.61
C ASP A 169 11.03 10.71 5.81
N MET A 170 12.26 10.53 6.24
CA MET A 170 13.27 9.74 5.54
C MET A 170 13.79 8.62 6.43
N THR A 171 14.02 7.44 5.86
CA THR A 171 14.58 6.29 6.57
C THR A 171 15.44 5.44 5.66
N ARG A 172 16.32 4.60 6.27
CA ARG A 172 17.02 3.52 5.59
C ARG A 172 16.32 2.17 5.77
N ASP A 173 15.36 2.08 6.67
CA ASP A 173 14.61 0.85 6.98
C ASP A 173 13.44 0.65 6.00
N THR A 174 13.75 0.33 4.75
CA THR A 174 12.75 0.19 3.66
C THR A 174 11.77 -0.94 3.94
N VAL A 175 12.27 -2.09 4.38
CA VAL A 175 11.47 -3.31 4.59
C VAL A 175 10.47 -3.15 5.73
N ASP A 176 10.84 -2.47 6.83
CA ASP A 176 9.94 -2.18 7.95
C ASP A 176 8.77 -1.27 7.50
N VAL A 177 9.08 -0.23 6.72
CA VAL A 177 8.06 0.66 6.14
C VAL A 177 7.07 -0.10 5.26
N GLU A 178 7.55 -1.02 4.43
CA GLU A 178 6.69 -1.83 3.54
C GLU A 178 5.89 -2.87 4.30
N LEU A 179 6.47 -3.50 5.32
CA LEU A 179 5.77 -4.46 6.17
C LEU A 179 4.57 -3.79 6.85
N CYS A 180 4.78 -2.63 7.49
CA CYS A 180 3.69 -1.85 8.09
C CYS A 180 2.59 -1.55 7.07
N ALA A 181 2.97 -1.12 5.87
CA ALA A 181 2.03 -0.80 4.80
C ALA A 181 1.24 -2.01 4.29
N ALA A 182 1.83 -3.20 4.28
CA ALA A 182 1.16 -4.44 3.88
C ALA A 182 0.16 -4.90 4.95
N MET A 183 0.59 -4.92 6.22
CA MET A 183 -0.20 -5.47 7.33
C MET A 183 -1.45 -4.65 7.65
N LYS A 184 -1.39 -3.32 7.53
CA LYS A 184 -2.51 -2.44 7.88
C LYS A 184 -3.82 -2.79 7.16
N GLY A 185 -3.73 -3.32 5.94
CA GLY A 185 -4.89 -3.68 5.12
C GLY A 185 -5.76 -4.75 5.80
N VAL A 186 -5.15 -5.68 6.49
CA VAL A 186 -5.84 -6.74 7.23
C VAL A 186 -6.62 -6.14 8.40
N PHE A 187 -6.00 -5.29 9.20
CA PHE A 187 -6.67 -4.65 10.34
C PHE A 187 -7.76 -3.67 9.89
N ALA A 188 -7.61 -3.07 8.71
CA ALA A 188 -8.68 -2.25 8.13
C ALA A 188 -9.91 -3.11 7.73
N ILE A 189 -9.74 -4.38 7.33
CA ILE A 189 -10.86 -5.31 7.18
C ILE A 189 -11.52 -5.55 8.55
N GLY A 190 -10.75 -5.84 9.60
CA GLY A 190 -11.25 -5.97 10.98
C GLY A 190 -12.01 -4.74 11.46
N SER A 191 -11.54 -3.53 11.13
CA SER A 191 -12.25 -2.28 11.42
C SER A 191 -13.60 -2.21 10.73
N GLY A 192 -13.67 -2.61 9.46
CA GLY A 192 -14.93 -2.72 8.73
C GLY A 192 -15.89 -3.74 9.36
N VAL A 193 -15.37 -4.87 9.85
CA VAL A 193 -16.17 -5.87 10.60
C VAL A 193 -16.76 -5.24 11.87
N ILE A 194 -15.96 -4.52 12.64
CA ILE A 194 -16.41 -3.81 13.85
C ILE A 194 -17.55 -2.85 13.52
N ALA A 195 -17.42 -2.10 12.43
CA ALA A 195 -18.45 -1.15 11.98
C ALA A 195 -19.73 -1.86 11.53
N GLY A 196 -19.63 -2.91 10.69
CA GLY A 196 -20.77 -3.68 10.19
C GLY A 196 -21.53 -4.41 11.32
N ARG A 197 -20.81 -4.85 12.35
CA ARG A 197 -21.37 -5.48 13.57
C ARG A 197 -21.83 -4.46 14.62
N LYS A 198 -21.54 -3.16 14.42
CA LYS A 198 -21.87 -2.07 15.34
C LYS A 198 -21.28 -2.23 16.76
N LEU A 199 -20.05 -2.78 16.85
CA LEU A 199 -19.40 -3.08 18.14
C LEU A 199 -18.87 -1.83 18.86
N GLY A 200 -18.71 -0.71 18.15
CA GLY A 200 -18.34 0.59 18.71
C GLY A 200 -16.83 0.83 18.87
N CYS A 201 -16.51 2.00 19.42
CA CYS A 201 -15.14 2.51 19.48
C CYS A 201 -14.21 1.74 20.43
N ASN A 202 -14.74 1.08 21.48
CA ASN A 202 -13.92 0.29 22.38
C ASN A 202 -13.24 -0.87 21.63
N TYR A 203 -13.99 -1.60 20.81
CA TYR A 203 -13.45 -2.66 19.96
C TYR A 203 -12.43 -2.12 18.97
N LEU A 204 -12.66 -0.94 18.41
CA LEU A 204 -11.73 -0.31 17.49
C LEU A 204 -10.41 0.06 18.18
N GLY A 205 -10.48 0.54 19.44
CA GLY A 205 -9.29 0.78 20.27
C GLY A 205 -8.48 -0.50 20.51
N LEU A 206 -9.15 -1.62 20.84
CA LEU A 206 -8.51 -2.93 21.01
C LEU A 206 -7.88 -3.41 19.70
N LEU A 207 -8.60 -3.30 18.57
CA LEU A 207 -8.10 -3.66 17.25
C LEU A 207 -6.78 -2.95 16.92
N LEU A 208 -6.72 -1.64 17.12
CA LEU A 208 -5.51 -0.85 16.83
C LEU A 208 -4.36 -1.23 17.76
N THR A 209 -4.65 -1.39 19.06
CA THR A 209 -3.63 -1.75 20.07
C THR A 209 -3.00 -3.10 19.76
N TYR A 210 -3.83 -4.12 19.57
CA TYR A 210 -3.34 -5.48 19.33
C TYR A 210 -2.83 -5.66 17.89
N GLY A 211 -3.41 -4.96 16.93
CA GLY A 211 -2.94 -4.92 15.56
C GLY A 211 -1.50 -4.41 15.47
N LEU A 212 -1.17 -3.31 16.14
CA LEU A 212 0.21 -2.78 16.19
C LEU A 212 1.16 -3.74 16.91
N LYS A 213 0.69 -4.40 17.99
CA LYS A 213 1.48 -5.43 18.66
C LYS A 213 1.80 -6.58 17.71
N GLU A 214 0.81 -7.11 16.99
CA GLU A 214 1.02 -8.21 16.03
C GLU A 214 1.91 -7.81 14.85
N ILE A 215 1.78 -6.60 14.30
CA ILE A 215 2.70 -6.09 13.27
C ILE A 215 4.15 -6.11 13.79
N ARG A 216 4.38 -5.65 15.02
CA ARG A 216 5.69 -5.66 15.67
C ARG A 216 6.21 -7.10 15.87
N ASP A 217 5.35 -8.01 16.30
CA ASP A 217 5.72 -9.39 16.55
C ASP A 217 6.03 -10.14 15.24
N ILE A 218 5.30 -9.85 14.16
CA ILE A 218 5.61 -10.31 12.79
C ILE A 218 6.98 -9.77 12.33
N ALA A 219 7.23 -8.46 12.50
CA ALA A 219 8.50 -7.86 12.13
C ALA A 219 9.67 -8.55 12.84
N ARG A 220 9.56 -8.75 14.15
CA ARG A 220 10.57 -9.45 14.96
C ARG A 220 10.80 -10.89 14.50
N PHE A 221 9.73 -11.63 14.24
CA PHE A 221 9.81 -13.00 13.74
C PHE A 221 10.56 -13.08 12.39
N LEU A 222 10.35 -12.11 11.53
CA LEU A 222 11.02 -12.01 10.22
C LEU A 222 12.43 -11.42 10.31
N GLY A 223 12.92 -11.02 11.50
CA GLY A 223 14.20 -10.33 11.67
C GLY A 223 14.23 -8.92 11.07
N ILE A 224 13.06 -8.30 10.91
CA ILE A 224 12.89 -6.95 10.39
C ILE A 224 12.84 -5.96 11.57
N SER A 225 13.37 -4.74 11.37
CA SER A 225 13.16 -3.63 12.30
C SER A 225 11.66 -3.41 12.56
N SER A 226 11.32 -2.90 13.72
CA SER A 226 9.95 -2.50 14.07
C SER A 226 9.86 -1.02 14.47
N ALA A 227 10.83 -0.22 14.05
CA ALA A 227 10.94 1.19 14.41
C ALA A 227 9.80 2.04 13.83
N HIS A 228 9.27 1.66 12.67
CA HIS A 228 8.22 2.39 11.97
C HIS A 228 6.79 1.97 12.35
N VAL A 229 6.61 0.93 13.19
CA VAL A 229 5.28 0.44 13.60
C VAL A 229 4.46 1.54 14.27
N PHE A 230 5.07 2.35 15.15
CA PHE A 230 4.41 3.47 15.81
C PHE A 230 4.59 4.82 15.09
N GLY A 231 5.23 4.80 13.91
CA GLY A 231 5.48 5.98 13.08
C GLY A 231 4.38 6.26 12.06
N VAL A 232 4.70 7.18 11.14
CA VAL A 232 3.80 7.60 10.05
C VAL A 232 3.42 6.43 9.13
N ALA A 233 4.38 5.54 8.80
CA ALA A 233 4.14 4.40 7.93
C ALA A 233 3.35 3.26 8.59
N GLY A 234 3.44 3.12 9.94
CA GLY A 234 2.71 2.13 10.72
C GLY A 234 1.41 2.70 11.28
N LEU A 235 1.44 3.19 12.53
CA LEU A 235 0.27 3.71 13.24
C LEU A 235 -0.48 4.77 12.41
N GLY A 236 0.24 5.74 11.79
CA GLY A 236 -0.40 6.80 11.01
C GLY A 236 -1.22 6.26 9.83
N ASP A 237 -0.64 5.36 9.05
CA ASP A 237 -1.32 4.75 7.89
C ASP A 237 -2.40 3.74 8.31
N LEU A 238 -2.20 3.03 9.43
CA LEU A 238 -3.19 2.13 10.02
C LEU A 238 -4.45 2.89 10.43
N VAL A 239 -4.31 3.94 11.26
CA VAL A 239 -5.43 4.78 11.73
C VAL A 239 -6.18 5.38 10.53
N THR A 240 -5.44 6.00 9.59
CA THR A 240 -6.03 6.58 8.39
C THR A 240 -6.87 5.57 7.61
N THR A 241 -6.39 4.32 7.51
CA THR A 241 -7.05 3.28 6.72
C THR A 241 -8.24 2.66 7.45
N CYS A 242 -8.14 2.48 8.78
CA CYS A 242 -9.18 1.89 9.62
C CYS A 242 -10.38 2.83 9.83
N PHE A 243 -10.18 4.15 9.79
CA PHE A 243 -11.24 5.13 9.99
C PHE A 243 -11.80 5.72 8.68
N SER A 244 -11.30 5.28 7.53
CA SER A 244 -11.75 5.83 6.26
C SER A 244 -12.77 4.92 5.57
N PRO A 245 -14.01 5.39 5.35
CA PRO A 245 -14.98 4.67 4.52
C PRO A 245 -14.56 4.59 3.03
N ASP A 246 -13.57 5.37 2.61
CA ASP A 246 -12.95 5.27 1.28
C ASP A 246 -11.98 4.07 1.18
N SER A 247 -11.61 3.45 2.31
CA SER A 247 -10.75 2.27 2.32
C SER A 247 -11.50 1.05 1.77
N ARG A 248 -10.93 0.45 0.72
CA ARG A 248 -11.45 -0.79 0.13
C ARG A 248 -11.44 -1.95 1.13
N ASN A 249 -10.41 -2.00 1.98
CA ASN A 249 -10.30 -3.01 3.03
C ASN A 249 -11.41 -2.83 4.08
N TYR A 250 -11.65 -1.61 4.53
CA TYR A 250 -12.75 -1.28 5.44
C TYR A 250 -14.10 -1.68 4.85
N ARG A 251 -14.38 -1.29 3.59
CA ARG A 251 -15.63 -1.63 2.90
C ARG A 251 -15.81 -3.14 2.72
N LEU A 252 -14.72 -3.87 2.44
CA LEU A 252 -14.77 -5.32 2.41
C LEU A 252 -15.20 -5.88 3.77
N GLY A 253 -14.61 -5.41 4.87
CA GLY A 253 -14.95 -5.83 6.22
C GLY A 253 -16.42 -5.58 6.58
N GLU A 254 -16.99 -4.43 6.21
CA GLU A 254 -18.42 -4.15 6.41
C GLU A 254 -19.32 -5.16 5.69
N LEU A 255 -18.97 -5.54 4.46
CA LEU A 255 -19.75 -6.54 3.69
C LEU A 255 -19.63 -7.95 4.31
N LEU A 256 -18.42 -8.37 4.69
CA LEU A 256 -18.18 -9.67 5.31
C LEU A 256 -18.91 -9.77 6.68
N ALA A 257 -19.02 -8.68 7.43
CA ALA A 257 -19.74 -8.61 8.70
C ALA A 257 -21.24 -8.94 8.58
N THR A 258 -21.82 -8.79 7.38
CA THR A 258 -23.22 -9.14 7.09
C THR A 258 -23.40 -10.54 6.49
N GLY A 259 -22.35 -11.38 6.51
CA GLY A 259 -22.38 -12.73 5.97
C GLY A 259 -22.31 -12.82 4.43
N VAL A 260 -21.98 -11.71 3.76
CA VAL A 260 -21.78 -11.71 2.29
C VAL A 260 -20.54 -12.56 1.97
N PRO A 261 -20.63 -13.57 1.08
CA PRO A 261 -19.48 -14.38 0.69
C PRO A 261 -18.36 -13.53 0.08
N LEU A 262 -17.10 -13.93 0.29
CA LEU A 262 -15.92 -13.14 -0.15
C LEU A 262 -15.99 -12.74 -1.63
N GLN A 263 -16.36 -13.66 -2.51
CA GLN A 263 -16.41 -13.39 -3.96
C GLN A 263 -17.42 -12.27 -4.30
N ASP A 264 -18.60 -12.31 -3.68
CA ASP A 264 -19.64 -11.30 -3.87
C ASP A 264 -19.24 -9.97 -3.25
N ALA A 265 -18.59 -9.99 -2.09
CA ALA A 265 -18.09 -8.80 -1.43
C ALA A 265 -16.98 -8.12 -2.27
N LEU A 266 -16.05 -8.89 -2.83
CA LEU A 266 -15.02 -8.37 -3.75
C LEU A 266 -15.63 -7.79 -5.03
N ALA A 267 -16.65 -8.45 -5.59
CA ALA A 267 -17.37 -7.94 -6.76
C ALA A 267 -18.05 -6.58 -6.48
N ARG A 268 -18.60 -6.39 -5.27
CA ARG A 268 -19.22 -5.11 -4.85
C ARG A 268 -18.18 -4.01 -4.59
N VAL A 269 -16.98 -4.35 -4.10
CA VAL A 269 -15.89 -3.39 -3.90
C VAL A 269 -15.30 -2.94 -5.25
N GLN A 270 -15.38 -3.76 -6.30
CA GLN A 270 -14.97 -3.48 -7.70
C GLN A 270 -13.49 -3.11 -7.87
N MET A 271 -12.65 -3.40 -6.91
CA MET A 271 -11.22 -3.05 -6.93
C MET A 271 -10.42 -4.10 -6.16
N VAL A 272 -9.12 -4.19 -6.43
CA VAL A 272 -8.21 -5.07 -5.68
C VAL A 272 -8.19 -4.67 -4.20
N VAL A 273 -8.39 -5.65 -3.32
CA VAL A 273 -8.34 -5.49 -1.86
C VAL A 273 -7.08 -6.18 -1.35
N GLU A 274 -6.01 -5.41 -1.21
CA GLU A 274 -4.68 -5.91 -0.81
C GLU A 274 -4.69 -6.60 0.55
N GLY A 275 -5.49 -6.12 1.50
CA GLY A 275 -5.62 -6.72 2.83
C GLY A 275 -6.13 -8.16 2.79
N ALA A 276 -7.03 -8.51 1.86
CA ALA A 276 -7.50 -9.88 1.71
C ALA A 276 -6.37 -10.81 1.21
N MET A 277 -5.55 -10.32 0.26
CA MET A 277 -4.39 -11.07 -0.23
C MET A 277 -3.33 -11.26 0.87
N THR A 278 -3.07 -10.20 1.65
CA THR A 278 -2.13 -10.24 2.78
C THR A 278 -2.63 -11.17 3.89
N ALA A 279 -3.94 -11.18 4.20
CA ALA A 279 -4.54 -12.07 5.19
C ALA A 279 -4.29 -13.54 4.83
N SER A 280 -4.53 -13.93 3.59
CA SER A 280 -4.25 -15.29 3.12
C SER A 280 -2.76 -15.63 3.19
N ALA A 281 -1.87 -14.70 2.84
CA ALA A 281 -0.43 -14.94 2.90
C ALA A 281 0.05 -15.20 4.35
N VAL A 282 -0.35 -14.36 5.31
CA VAL A 282 0.10 -14.48 6.70
C VAL A 282 -0.58 -15.65 7.43
N SER A 283 -1.79 -16.06 7.03
CA SER A 283 -2.41 -17.29 7.54
C SER A 283 -1.53 -18.52 7.26
N GLU A 284 -0.85 -18.55 6.13
CA GLU A 284 0.16 -19.58 5.83
C GLU A 284 1.38 -19.51 6.79
N MET A 285 1.78 -18.30 7.25
CA MET A 285 2.85 -18.12 8.25
C MET A 285 2.42 -18.56 9.66
N ALA A 286 1.14 -18.52 10.01
CA ALA A 286 0.65 -18.94 11.34
C ALA A 286 0.97 -20.42 11.61
N THR A 287 1.19 -21.24 10.58
CA THR A 287 1.71 -22.61 10.70
C THR A 287 3.13 -22.68 11.27
N LEU A 288 3.88 -21.57 11.26
CA LEU A 288 5.28 -21.45 11.70
C LEU A 288 5.45 -21.08 13.18
N ARG A 289 4.47 -21.30 14.05
CA ARG A 289 4.46 -21.01 15.51
C ARG A 289 4.45 -19.51 15.87
N LEU A 290 4.13 -18.61 14.95
CA LEU A 290 3.92 -17.21 15.25
C LEU A 290 2.51 -17.01 15.84
N GLN A 291 2.44 -16.47 17.05
CA GLN A 291 1.16 -16.18 17.70
C GLN A 291 0.65 -14.79 17.29
N VAL A 292 -0.25 -14.77 16.32
CA VAL A 292 -0.95 -13.56 15.82
C VAL A 292 -2.45 -13.83 15.77
N PRO A 293 -3.08 -14.01 16.96
CA PRO A 293 -4.48 -14.49 17.02
C PRO A 293 -5.48 -13.54 16.39
N LEU A 294 -5.26 -12.23 16.47
CA LEU A 294 -6.14 -11.24 15.86
C LEU A 294 -6.04 -11.28 14.33
N PHE A 295 -4.82 -11.38 13.82
CA PHE A 295 -4.59 -11.51 12.40
C PHE A 295 -5.25 -12.79 11.85
N ALA A 296 -5.06 -13.92 12.55
CA ALA A 296 -5.67 -15.20 12.19
C ALA A 296 -7.21 -15.14 12.22
N ALA A 297 -7.80 -14.47 13.22
CA ALA A 297 -9.24 -14.30 13.30
C ALA A 297 -9.81 -13.49 12.12
N ILE A 298 -9.11 -12.42 11.71
CA ILE A 298 -9.51 -11.62 10.53
C ILE A 298 -9.35 -12.45 9.24
N ALA A 299 -8.26 -13.20 9.12
CA ALA A 299 -8.05 -14.10 7.98
C ALA A 299 -9.17 -15.14 7.87
N GLY A 300 -9.59 -15.75 8.99
CA GLY A 300 -10.71 -16.67 9.04
C GLY A 300 -12.03 -16.06 8.57
N ILE A 301 -12.30 -14.80 8.86
CA ILE A 301 -13.47 -14.07 8.31
C ILE A 301 -13.35 -13.89 6.80
N VAL A 302 -12.15 -13.55 6.30
CA VAL A 302 -11.92 -13.37 4.86
C VAL A 302 -12.12 -14.69 4.11
N GLU A 303 -11.64 -15.81 4.65
CA GLU A 303 -11.75 -17.13 4.02
C GLU A 303 -13.18 -17.68 4.04
N GLY A 304 -13.94 -17.46 5.14
CA GLY A 304 -15.29 -17.97 5.32
C GLY A 304 -16.11 -17.13 6.29
N PRO A 305 -16.73 -16.02 5.82
CA PRO A 305 -17.55 -15.18 6.69
C PRO A 305 -18.76 -15.97 7.22
N SER A 306 -18.72 -16.27 8.51
CA SER A 306 -19.78 -16.98 9.23
C SER A 306 -19.98 -16.34 10.61
N GLU A 307 -21.13 -16.57 11.22
CA GLU A 307 -21.39 -16.06 12.59
C GLU A 307 -20.36 -16.63 13.58
N GLN A 308 -19.89 -17.85 13.37
CA GLN A 308 -18.84 -18.43 14.20
C GLN A 308 -17.50 -17.70 14.06
N ALA A 309 -17.09 -17.35 12.84
CA ALA A 309 -15.85 -16.60 12.58
C ALA A 309 -15.94 -15.17 13.15
N LEU A 310 -17.10 -14.52 13.00
CA LEU A 310 -17.33 -13.17 13.55
C LEU A 310 -17.30 -13.17 15.08
N THR A 311 -17.99 -14.11 15.73
CA THR A 311 -17.97 -14.27 17.20
C THR A 311 -16.57 -14.63 17.70
N HIS A 312 -15.81 -15.45 16.96
CA HIS A 312 -14.41 -15.74 17.30
C HIS A 312 -13.55 -14.48 17.28
N PHE A 313 -13.67 -13.65 16.25
CA PHE A 313 -12.97 -12.35 16.15
C PHE A 313 -13.30 -11.43 17.34
N GLU A 314 -14.58 -11.31 17.70
CA GLU A 314 -15.02 -10.51 18.85
C GLU A 314 -14.39 -11.01 20.15
N ARG A 315 -14.35 -12.34 20.36
CA ARG A 315 -13.74 -12.97 21.53
C ARG A 315 -12.22 -12.74 21.57
N VAL A 316 -11.54 -12.89 20.43
CA VAL A 316 -10.09 -12.64 20.35
C VAL A 316 -9.74 -11.22 20.75
N LEU A 317 -10.57 -10.23 20.37
CA LEU A 317 -10.35 -8.84 20.80
C LEU A 317 -10.52 -8.65 22.31
N MET A 318 -11.51 -9.30 22.93
CA MET A 318 -11.79 -9.14 24.37
C MET A 318 -10.81 -9.93 25.25
N ASP A 319 -10.43 -11.13 24.82
CA ASP A 319 -9.60 -12.09 25.58
C ASP A 319 -8.18 -12.17 25.01
N TYR A 320 -7.67 -11.08 24.41
CA TYR A 320 -6.38 -11.09 23.72
C TYR A 320 -5.24 -11.53 24.68
N PRO A 321 -4.47 -12.61 24.36
CA PRO A 321 -3.44 -13.12 25.24
C PRO A 321 -2.28 -12.14 25.40
N GLY A 322 -1.93 -11.79 26.66
CA GLY A 322 -0.77 -10.96 26.97
C GLY A 322 -1.02 -9.45 26.85
N GLY A 323 -2.22 -8.99 27.14
CA GLY A 323 -2.53 -7.59 27.43
C GLY A 323 -2.05 -7.20 28.82
N GLY A 324 -0.76 -6.97 29.00
CA GLY A 324 -0.14 -6.52 30.22
C GLY A 324 1.19 -5.85 29.89
#